data_54887bbb37d53311337f87e4488aacb7
#
_entry.id   54887bbb37d53311337f87e4488aacb7
#
_cell.length_a   1.000
_cell.length_b   1.000
_cell.length_c   1.000
_cell.angle_alpha   90.00
_cell.angle_beta   90.00
_cell.angle_gamma   90.00
#
_symmetry.space_group_name_H-M   'P 1'
#
loop_
_entity.id
_entity.type
_entity.pdbx_description
1 polymer ?
#
loop_
_entity_poly.entity_id
_entity_poly.type
_entity_poly.pdbx_seq_one_letter_code
_entity_poly.pdbx_strand_id
1 'polypeptide(L)'
;MFTPEQKLALVRAAIAELPNVEAELGPGLLADFAVDHGASVIVRGVRNGTDFDAEYQMALINRGIHPQLETLLMPASAAYQHFSSSMAREMIRYRQPLERYLPGAIIPLVRDMTERKGE
;
A
#
# COMPACT_ATOMS: atom_id res chain seq x y z
N MET A 1 4.98 8.49 -11.06
CA MET A 1 3.81 9.40 -11.11
C MET A 1 3.71 10.24 -9.84
N PHE A 2 3.82 9.66 -8.67
CA PHE A 2 3.77 10.38 -7.40
C PHE A 2 5.09 10.27 -6.65
N THR A 3 5.49 11.36 -5.97
CA THR A 3 6.64 11.32 -5.07
C THR A 3 6.31 10.51 -3.81
N PRO A 4 7.32 10.03 -3.05
CA PRO A 4 7.05 9.38 -1.76
C PRO A 4 6.22 10.24 -0.81
N GLU A 5 6.49 11.55 -0.78
CA GLU A 5 5.75 12.50 0.07
C GLU A 5 4.30 12.64 -0.38
N GLN A 6 4.05 12.66 -1.69
CA GLN A 6 2.69 12.68 -2.24
C GLN A 6 1.94 11.39 -1.90
N LYS A 7 2.60 10.23 -2.03
CA LYS A 7 2.01 8.93 -1.65
C LYS A 7 1.65 8.91 -0.18
N LEU A 8 2.53 9.41 0.68
CA LEU A 8 2.27 9.49 2.12
C LEU A 8 1.05 10.37 2.42
N ALA A 9 0.95 11.52 1.76
CA ALA A 9 -0.20 12.41 1.92
C ALA A 9 -1.50 11.73 1.49
N LEU A 10 -1.48 10.98 0.39
CA LEU A 10 -2.65 10.22 -0.09
C LEU A 10 -3.07 9.14 0.92
N VAL A 11 -2.11 8.38 1.44
CA VAL A 11 -2.41 7.34 2.43
C VAL A 11 -2.97 7.96 3.71
N ARG A 12 -2.37 9.04 4.20
CA ARG A 12 -2.87 9.74 5.39
C ARG A 12 -4.29 10.25 5.21
N ALA A 13 -4.61 10.77 4.04
CA ALA A 13 -5.98 11.20 3.73
C ALA A 13 -6.95 10.00 3.70
N ALA A 14 -6.52 8.87 3.16
CA ALA A 14 -7.35 7.67 3.08
C ALA A 14 -7.66 7.06 4.46
N ILE A 15 -6.75 7.19 5.43
CA ILE A 15 -6.90 6.61 6.77
C ILE A 15 -7.30 7.63 7.85
N ALA A 16 -7.62 8.86 7.46
CA ALA A 16 -7.85 9.97 8.40
C ALA A 16 -8.92 9.68 9.45
N GLU A 17 -9.92 8.86 9.12
CA GLU A 17 -11.00 8.48 10.03
C GLU A 17 -10.71 7.26 10.89
N LEU A 18 -9.53 6.64 10.72
CA LEU A 18 -9.14 5.45 11.45
C LEU A 18 -8.19 5.83 12.60
N PRO A 19 -8.67 5.89 13.85
CA PRO A 19 -7.87 6.44 14.97
C PRO A 19 -6.70 5.54 15.39
N ASN A 20 -6.73 4.27 14.99
CA ASN A 20 -5.72 3.27 15.36
C ASN A 20 -4.76 2.93 14.21
N VAL A 21 -4.73 3.75 13.16
CA VAL A 21 -3.90 3.52 11.98
C VAL A 21 -3.03 4.75 11.73
N GLU A 22 -1.76 4.54 11.48
CA GLU A 22 -0.80 5.57 11.14
C GLU A 22 -0.08 5.23 9.83
N ALA A 23 0.43 6.23 9.15
CA ALA A 23 1.20 6.06 7.93
C ALA A 23 2.54 6.79 8.05
N GLU A 24 3.61 6.11 7.64
CA GLU A 24 4.96 6.67 7.65
C GLU A 24 5.73 6.21 6.41
N LEU A 25 6.73 7.00 6.02
CA LEU A 25 7.73 6.55 5.06
C LEU A 25 8.69 5.60 5.75
N GLY A 26 8.89 4.42 5.16
CA GLY A 26 9.74 3.38 5.72
C GLY A 26 11.02 3.18 4.92
N PRO A 27 12.09 3.95 5.18
CA PRO A 27 13.36 3.71 4.51
C PRO A 27 14.02 2.43 5.01
N GLY A 28 14.79 1.78 4.13
CA GLY A 28 15.56 0.59 4.48
C GLY A 28 14.73 -0.69 4.43
N LEU A 29 15.12 -1.67 5.25
CA LEU A 29 14.48 -2.97 5.29
C LEU A 29 13.19 -2.93 6.11
N LEU A 30 12.14 -3.52 5.57
CA LEU A 30 10.83 -3.59 6.24
C LEU A 30 10.93 -4.26 7.61
N ALA A 31 11.71 -5.34 7.73
CA ALA A 31 11.87 -6.04 8.99
C ALA A 31 12.47 -5.15 10.08
N ASP A 32 13.49 -4.36 9.75
CA ASP A 32 14.10 -3.42 10.69
C ASP A 32 13.12 -2.31 11.07
N PHE A 33 12.43 -1.75 10.09
CA PHE A 33 11.42 -0.72 10.33
C PHE A 33 10.32 -1.22 11.27
N ALA A 34 9.82 -2.44 11.04
CA ALA A 34 8.77 -3.03 11.85
C ALA A 34 9.22 -3.19 13.31
N VAL A 35 10.42 -3.72 13.53
CA VAL A 35 10.96 -3.92 14.89
C VAL A 35 11.21 -2.59 15.58
N ASP A 36 11.76 -1.61 14.88
CA ASP A 36 12.02 -0.27 15.40
C ASP A 36 10.73 0.44 15.85
N HIS A 37 9.60 0.12 15.22
CA HIS A 37 8.27 0.65 15.57
C HIS A 37 7.52 -0.21 16.57
N GLY A 38 8.13 -1.24 17.12
CA GLY A 38 7.51 -2.13 18.09
C GLY A 38 6.47 -3.07 17.51
N ALA A 39 6.47 -3.28 16.20
CA ALA A 39 5.55 -4.21 15.56
C ALA A 39 5.98 -5.65 15.82
N SER A 40 5.02 -6.51 16.13
CA SER A 40 5.24 -7.97 16.28
C SER A 40 4.78 -8.74 15.06
N VAL A 41 3.94 -8.15 14.21
CA VAL A 41 3.34 -8.78 13.04
C VAL A 41 3.36 -7.84 11.86
N ILE A 42 3.73 -8.38 10.68
CA ILE A 42 3.56 -7.72 9.38
C ILE A 42 2.34 -8.35 8.72
N VAL A 43 1.41 -7.53 8.25
CA VAL A 43 0.24 -8.01 7.50
C VAL A 43 0.42 -7.66 6.04
N ARG A 44 0.31 -8.67 5.16
CA ARG A 44 0.45 -8.50 3.71
C ARG A 44 -0.78 -9.04 3.01
N GLY A 45 -1.30 -8.28 2.03
CA GLY A 45 -2.40 -8.73 1.20
C GLY A 45 -1.91 -9.63 0.06
N VAL A 46 -2.66 -10.67 -0.28
CA VAL A 46 -2.40 -11.52 -1.44
C VAL A 46 -3.65 -11.64 -2.29
N ARG A 47 -3.50 -11.52 -3.61
CA ARG A 47 -4.60 -11.55 -4.57
C ARG A 47 -4.64 -12.85 -5.37
N ASN A 48 -3.50 -13.51 -5.53
CA ASN A 48 -3.35 -14.71 -6.37
C ASN A 48 -2.13 -15.52 -5.92
N GLY A 49 -1.90 -16.66 -6.59
CA GLY A 49 -0.79 -17.55 -6.26
C GLY A 49 0.59 -16.93 -6.46
N THR A 50 0.75 -16.08 -7.47
CA THR A 50 2.02 -15.38 -7.72
C THR A 50 2.35 -14.41 -6.60
N ASP A 51 1.36 -13.63 -6.15
CA ASP A 51 1.52 -12.76 -4.98
C ASP A 51 1.87 -13.58 -3.75
N PHE A 52 1.19 -14.71 -3.54
CA PHE A 52 1.42 -15.57 -2.39
C PHE A 52 2.87 -16.07 -2.35
N ASP A 53 3.39 -16.57 -3.45
CA ASP A 53 4.76 -17.08 -3.51
C ASP A 53 5.79 -16.00 -3.16
N ALA A 54 5.64 -14.81 -3.71
CA ALA A 54 6.54 -13.68 -3.45
C ALA A 54 6.45 -13.24 -1.99
N GLU A 55 5.26 -13.10 -1.44
CA GLU A 55 5.05 -12.67 -0.06
C GLU A 55 5.50 -13.74 0.94
N TYR A 56 5.33 -15.01 0.62
CA TYR A 56 5.81 -16.12 1.43
C TYR A 56 7.32 -16.09 1.56
N GLN A 57 8.04 -15.90 0.45
CA GLN A 57 9.50 -15.79 0.47
C GLN A 57 9.96 -14.58 1.27
N MET A 58 9.30 -13.44 1.14
CA MET A 58 9.62 -12.25 1.94
C MET A 58 9.38 -12.48 3.42
N ALA A 59 8.32 -13.22 3.78
CA ALA A 59 8.05 -13.56 5.16
C ALA A 59 9.18 -14.40 5.77
N LEU A 60 9.71 -15.36 5.03
CA LEU A 60 10.85 -16.17 5.46
C LEU A 60 12.12 -15.32 5.64
N ILE A 61 12.38 -14.41 4.72
CA ILE A 61 13.53 -13.52 4.80
C ILE A 61 13.41 -12.60 6.03
N ASN A 62 12.25 -12.01 6.25
CA ASN A 62 12.01 -11.13 7.38
C ASN A 62 12.16 -11.85 8.72
N ARG A 63 11.68 -13.09 8.81
CA ARG A 63 11.86 -13.94 9.99
C ARG A 63 13.34 -14.30 10.20
N GLY A 64 14.09 -14.49 9.12
CA GLY A 64 15.53 -14.72 9.20
C GLY A 64 16.30 -13.54 9.75
N ILE A 65 15.86 -12.32 9.47
CA ILE A 65 16.46 -11.09 9.99
C ILE A 65 16.08 -10.87 11.46
N HIS A 66 14.78 -10.99 11.76
CA HIS A 66 14.23 -10.83 13.11
C HIS A 66 13.31 -12.01 13.44
N PRO A 67 13.83 -13.04 14.14
CA PRO A 67 13.08 -14.28 14.40
C PRO A 67 11.75 -14.12 15.15
N GLN A 68 11.59 -13.04 15.92
CA GLN A 68 10.37 -12.74 16.65
C GLN A 68 9.27 -12.11 15.80
N LEU A 69 9.61 -11.71 14.56
CA LEU A 69 8.67 -11.02 13.67
C LEU A 69 7.86 -12.03 12.87
N GLU A 70 6.54 -11.99 13.01
CA GLU A 70 5.62 -12.85 12.27
C GLU A 70 5.01 -12.10 11.10
N THR A 71 4.65 -12.84 10.04
CA THR A 71 3.92 -12.29 8.89
C THR A 71 2.61 -13.02 8.70
N LEU A 72 1.52 -12.27 8.55
CA LEU A 72 0.22 -12.79 8.17
C LEU A 72 -0.05 -12.47 6.70
N LEU A 73 -0.39 -13.49 5.93
CA LEU A 73 -0.79 -13.33 4.53
C LEU A 73 -2.32 -13.36 4.47
N MET A 74 -2.92 -12.24 4.10
CA MET A 74 -4.37 -12.06 4.09
C MET A 74 -4.88 -12.07 2.64
N PRO A 75 -5.73 -13.04 2.27
CA PRO A 75 -6.34 -13.03 0.94
C PRO A 75 -7.21 -11.78 0.74
N ALA A 76 -7.07 -11.13 -0.41
CA ALA A 76 -7.96 -10.04 -0.78
C ALA A 76 -9.35 -10.60 -1.06
N SER A 77 -10.38 -9.83 -0.70
CA SER A 77 -11.76 -10.19 -1.06
C SER A 77 -11.92 -10.16 -2.58
N ALA A 78 -12.91 -10.91 -3.09
CA ALA A 78 -13.17 -11.00 -4.53
C ALA A 78 -13.35 -9.61 -5.18
N ALA A 79 -13.96 -8.67 -4.46
CA ALA A 79 -14.17 -7.31 -4.96
C ALA A 79 -12.87 -6.55 -5.23
N TYR A 80 -11.77 -6.93 -4.57
CA TYR A 80 -10.49 -6.21 -4.65
C TYR A 80 -9.38 -7.00 -5.33
N GLN A 81 -9.68 -8.18 -5.89
CA GLN A 81 -8.65 -9.01 -6.54
C GLN A 81 -8.00 -8.33 -7.75
N HIS A 82 -8.71 -7.42 -8.41
CA HIS A 82 -8.20 -6.69 -9.57
C HIS A 82 -7.53 -5.36 -9.20
N PHE A 83 -7.53 -5.00 -7.94
CA PHE A 83 -6.94 -3.74 -7.47
C PHE A 83 -5.43 -3.84 -7.45
N SER A 84 -4.78 -2.90 -8.12
CA SER A 84 -3.33 -2.74 -8.06
C SER A 84 -2.97 -1.28 -8.29
N SER A 85 -1.81 -0.87 -7.81
CA SER A 85 -1.31 0.48 -8.07
C SER A 85 -1.06 0.70 -9.56
N SER A 86 -0.66 -0.33 -10.30
CA SER A 86 -0.49 -0.26 -11.75
C SER A 86 -1.79 0.05 -12.46
N MET A 87 -2.88 -0.63 -12.10
CA MET A 87 -4.21 -0.39 -12.68
C MET A 87 -4.69 1.02 -12.34
N ALA A 88 -4.53 1.45 -11.09
CA ALA A 88 -4.94 2.79 -10.68
C ALA A 88 -4.19 3.86 -11.47
N ARG A 89 -2.86 3.72 -11.63
CA ARG A 89 -2.07 4.65 -12.43
C ARG A 89 -2.51 4.71 -13.89
N GLU A 90 -2.88 3.57 -14.46
CA GLU A 90 -3.38 3.52 -15.83
C GLU A 90 -4.71 4.23 -15.97
N MET A 91 -5.64 4.01 -15.05
CA MET A 91 -6.93 4.70 -15.04
C MET A 91 -6.76 6.22 -14.88
N ILE A 92 -5.81 6.65 -14.07
CA ILE A 92 -5.46 8.08 -13.93
C ILE A 92 -4.94 8.62 -15.26
N ARG A 93 -4.00 7.91 -15.88
CA ARG A 93 -3.38 8.33 -17.15
C ARG A 93 -4.41 8.52 -18.26
N TYR A 94 -5.36 7.62 -18.35
CA TYR A 94 -6.41 7.66 -19.38
C TYR A 94 -7.66 8.44 -18.95
N ARG A 95 -7.59 9.16 -17.83
CA ARG A 95 -8.68 10.02 -17.32
C ARG A 95 -10.00 9.27 -17.14
N GLN A 96 -9.91 8.02 -16.72
CA GLN A 96 -11.09 7.21 -16.45
C GLN A 96 -11.65 7.53 -15.05
N PRO A 97 -12.94 7.19 -14.79
CA PRO A 97 -13.50 7.32 -13.44
C PRO A 97 -12.68 6.51 -12.43
N LEU A 98 -12.40 7.09 -11.25
CA LEU A 98 -11.50 6.51 -10.25
C LEU A 98 -12.23 5.86 -9.07
N GLU A 99 -13.55 5.97 -9.03
CA GLU A 99 -14.36 5.53 -7.88
C GLU A 99 -14.25 4.03 -7.61
N ARG A 100 -13.94 3.23 -8.63
CA ARG A 100 -13.77 1.79 -8.53
C ARG A 100 -12.35 1.37 -8.12
N TYR A 101 -11.39 2.30 -8.16
CA TYR A 101 -9.97 1.97 -8.04
C TYR A 101 -9.29 2.66 -6.86
N LEU A 102 -9.92 3.69 -6.30
CA LEU A 102 -9.36 4.49 -5.22
C LEU A 102 -10.42 4.79 -4.17
N PRO A 103 -10.00 4.95 -2.90
CA PRO A 103 -10.89 5.49 -1.87
C PRO A 103 -11.39 6.87 -2.28
N GLY A 104 -12.69 7.12 -2.07
CA GLY A 104 -13.32 8.39 -2.47
C GLY A 104 -12.64 9.62 -1.89
N ALA A 105 -12.13 9.53 -0.65
CA ALA A 105 -11.50 10.64 0.05
C ALA A 105 -10.24 11.18 -0.66
N ILE A 106 -9.53 10.35 -1.43
CA ILE A 106 -8.28 10.76 -2.07
C ILE A 106 -8.43 11.13 -3.54
N ILE A 107 -9.58 10.88 -4.16
CA ILE A 107 -9.78 11.15 -5.59
C ILE A 107 -9.54 12.63 -5.94
N PRO A 108 -10.08 13.61 -5.20
CA PRO A 108 -9.78 15.02 -5.49
C PRO A 108 -8.29 15.36 -5.39
N LEU A 109 -7.60 14.80 -4.40
CA LEU A 109 -6.16 15.01 -4.22
C LEU A 109 -5.35 14.42 -5.38
N VAL A 110 -5.71 13.22 -5.82
CA VAL A 110 -5.05 12.56 -6.95
C VAL A 110 -5.21 13.40 -8.22
N ARG A 111 -6.41 13.90 -8.49
CA ARG A 111 -6.67 14.75 -9.64
C ARG A 111 -5.87 16.04 -9.58
N ASP A 112 -5.86 16.71 -8.45
CA ASP A 112 -5.08 17.93 -8.26
C ASP A 112 -3.58 17.70 -8.50
N MET A 113 -3.03 16.63 -7.93
CA MET A 113 -1.61 16.29 -8.10
C MET A 113 -1.25 15.96 -9.55
N THR A 114 -2.14 15.34 -10.30
CA THR A 114 -1.90 14.92 -11.68
C THR A 114 -2.12 16.07 -12.66
N GLU A 115 -3.08 16.94 -12.42
CA GLU A 115 -3.34 18.12 -13.25
C GLU A 115 -2.19 19.10 -13.18
N ARG A 116 -1.60 19.32 -12.00
CA ARG A 116 -0.43 20.20 -11.82
C ARG A 116 0.79 19.72 -12.59
N LYS A 117 0.92 18.41 -12.81
CA LYS A 117 2.03 17.83 -13.57
C LYS A 117 1.80 17.88 -15.10
N GLY A 118 0.54 18.00 -15.52
CA GLY A 118 0.17 18.09 -16.93
C GLY A 118 0.33 19.48 -17.54
N GLU A 119 0.63 20.46 -16.70
CA GLU A 119 0.98 21.80 -17.12
C GLU A 119 2.50 21.89 -17.35
#